data_80f64a71e5a9a42fae76df7cd8836e21
#
_entry.id   80f64a71e5a9a42fae76df7cd8836e21
#
_cell.length_a   1.000
_cell.length_b   1.000
_cell.length_c   1.000
_cell.angle_alpha   90.00
_cell.angle_beta   90.00
_cell.angle_gamma   90.00
#
_symmetry.space_group_name_H-M   'P 1'
#
loop_
_entity.id
_entity.type
_entity.pdbx_description
1 polymer ?
#
loop_
_entity_poly.entity_id
_entity_poly.type
_entity_poly.pdbx_seq_one_letter_code
_entity_poly.pdbx_strand_id
1 'polypeptide(L)' 'MKNSFQAYVNLCKSRGMTEYQIAKALGCSRNSVTKWKRVDPPPYIGLAVAALEQNLKPWFES' A
#
# COMPACT_ATOMS: atom_id res chain seq x y z
N MET A 1 7.99 12.21 12.73
CA MET A 1 7.16 11.03 12.91
C MET A 1 7.30 10.08 11.74
N LYS A 2 7.29 8.79 12.01
CA LYS A 2 7.46 7.80 10.96
C LYS A 2 6.28 7.75 10.03
N ASN A 3 6.56 7.64 8.73
CA ASN A 3 5.52 7.41 7.75
C ASN A 3 5.18 5.92 7.74
N SER A 4 3.99 5.57 8.22
CA SER A 4 3.57 4.18 8.31
C SER A 4 3.49 3.49 6.95
N PHE A 5 3.19 4.25 5.91
CA PHE A 5 3.13 3.69 4.57
C PHE A 5 4.52 3.26 4.11
N GLN A 6 5.54 4.01 4.46
CA GLN A 6 6.92 3.63 4.16
C GLN A 6 7.25 2.27 4.78
N ALA A 7 6.84 2.07 6.03
CA ALA A 7 7.07 0.80 6.71
C ALA A 7 6.35 -0.35 6.00
N TYR A 8 5.13 -0.11 5.54
CA TYR A 8 4.37 -1.12 4.82
C TYR A 8 5.07 -1.48 3.50
N VAL A 9 5.53 -0.46 2.76
CA VAL A 9 6.23 -0.70 1.51
C VAL A 9 7.50 -1.50 1.74
N ASN A 10 8.25 -1.16 2.78
CA ASN A 10 9.47 -1.89 3.11
C ASN A 10 9.18 -3.34 3.43
N LEU A 11 8.11 -3.60 4.15
CA LEU A 11 7.71 -4.97 4.47
C LEU A 11 7.37 -5.74 3.19
N CYS A 12 6.62 -5.14 2.29
CA CYS A 12 6.26 -5.80 1.04
C CYS A 12 7.49 -6.10 0.19
N LYS A 13 8.43 -5.16 0.14
CA LYS A 13 9.67 -5.37 -0.62
C LYS A 13 10.50 -6.50 -0.02
N SER A 14 10.49 -6.65 1.28
CA SER A 14 11.20 -7.75 1.93
C SER A 14 10.61 -9.11 1.57
N ARG A 15 9.37 -9.12 1.09
CA ARG A 15 8.68 -10.33 0.63
C ARG A 15 8.79 -10.51 -0.87
N GLY A 16 9.62 -9.71 -1.53
CA GLY A 16 9.84 -9.83 -2.97
C GLY A 16 8.86 -9.10 -3.85
N MET A 17 8.04 -8.22 -3.28
CA MET A 17 7.08 -7.45 -4.07
C MET A 17 7.73 -6.18 -4.64
N THR A 18 7.37 -5.86 -5.87
CA THR A 18 7.79 -4.60 -6.47
C THR A 18 6.79 -3.51 -6.15
N GLU A 19 7.19 -2.25 -6.36
CA GLU A 19 6.26 -1.13 -6.14
C GLU A 19 5.06 -1.22 -7.07
N TYR A 20 5.26 -1.75 -8.29
CA TYR A 20 4.16 -1.96 -9.20
C TYR A 20 3.13 -2.93 -8.62
N GLN A 21 3.60 -4.02 -8.04
CA GLN A 21 2.72 -5.01 -7.43
C GLN A 21 1.99 -4.45 -6.22
N ILE A 22 2.69 -3.63 -5.43
CA ILE A 22 2.07 -2.97 -4.28
C ILE A 22 0.95 -2.02 -4.75
N ALA A 23 1.25 -1.23 -5.78
CA ALA A 23 0.26 -0.29 -6.33
C ALA A 23 -0.96 -1.04 -6.84
N LYS A 24 -0.74 -2.14 -7.53
CA LYS A 24 -1.83 -2.94 -8.07
C LYS A 24 -2.70 -3.50 -6.96
N ALA A 25 -2.10 -3.97 -5.89
CA ALA A 25 -2.84 -4.51 -4.75
C ALA A 25 -3.68 -3.43 -4.07
N LEU A 26 -3.17 -2.21 -4.03
CA LEU A 26 -3.88 -1.08 -3.40
C LEU A 26 -4.87 -0.41 -4.35
N GLY A 27 -4.83 -0.74 -5.63
CA GLY A 27 -5.72 -0.11 -6.60
C GLY A 27 -5.32 1.30 -6.98
N CYS A 28 -4.03 1.61 -6.92
CA CYS A 28 -3.54 2.94 -7.25
C CYS A 28 -2.39 2.84 -8.26
N SER A 29 -1.87 4.00 -8.67
CA SER A 29 -0.74 4.04 -9.60
C SER A 29 0.57 3.89 -8.84
N ARG A 30 1.61 3.47 -9.57
CA ARG A 30 2.95 3.36 -9.00
C ARG A 30 3.46 4.73 -8.53
N ASN A 31 3.08 5.80 -9.25
CA ASN A 31 3.45 7.14 -8.84
C ASN A 31 2.86 7.50 -7.47
N SER A 32 1.65 7.04 -7.19
CA SER A 32 1.04 7.26 -5.88
C SER A 32 1.83 6.56 -4.79
N VAL A 33 2.25 5.32 -5.03
CA VAL A 33 3.07 4.60 -4.06
C VAL A 33 4.35 5.38 -3.76
N THR A 34 5.02 5.85 -4.81
CA THR A 34 6.25 6.62 -4.65
C THR A 34 6.00 7.90 -3.85
N LYS A 35 4.91 8.60 -4.17
CA LYS A 35 4.56 9.83 -3.47
C LYS A 35 4.29 9.58 -1.99
N TRP A 36 3.55 8.54 -1.69
CA TRP A 36 3.11 8.27 -0.31
C TRP A 36 4.23 7.73 0.57
N LYS A 37 5.38 7.41 0.00
CA LYS A 37 6.54 7.08 0.81
C LYS A 37 7.16 8.33 1.43
N ARG A 38 6.84 9.52 0.89
CA ARG A 38 7.38 10.78 1.38
C ARG A 38 6.35 11.64 2.09
N VAL A 39 5.09 11.54 1.68
CA VAL A 39 4.00 12.27 2.33
C VAL A 39 2.94 11.26 2.71
N ASP A 40 2.22 11.55 3.78
CA ASP A 40 1.21 10.62 4.27
C ASP A 40 0.13 10.41 3.21
N PRO A 41 -0.29 9.16 3.01
CA PRO A 41 -1.39 8.88 2.09
C PRO A 41 -2.74 9.29 2.69
N PRO A 42 -3.78 9.38 1.84
CA PRO A 42 -5.13 9.62 2.33
C PRO A 42 -5.56 8.54 3.33
N PRO A 43 -6.49 8.86 4.24
CA PRO A 43 -6.92 7.88 5.24
C PRO A 43 -7.45 6.57 4.66
N TYR A 44 -8.11 6.60 3.50
CA TYR A 44 -8.64 5.37 2.92
C TYR A 44 -7.54 4.39 2.52
N ILE A 45 -6.33 4.89 2.29
CA ILE A 45 -5.21 4.01 1.98
C ILE A 45 -4.78 3.25 3.24
N GLY A 46 -4.87 3.89 4.41
CA GLY A 46 -4.61 3.20 5.66
C GLY A 46 -5.56 2.04 5.88
N LEU A 47 -6.83 2.23 5.54
CA LEU A 47 -7.80 1.15 5.64
C LEU A 47 -7.49 0.03 4.65
N ALA A 48 -7.07 0.38 3.43
CA ALA A 48 -6.71 -0.62 2.44
C ALA A 48 -5.51 -1.44 2.90
N VAL A 49 -4.50 -0.78 3.46
CA VAL A 49 -3.32 -1.46 3.97
C VAL A 49 -3.70 -2.41 5.10
N ALA A 50 -4.54 -1.96 6.03
CA ALA A 50 -4.98 -2.79 7.13
C ALA A 50 -5.72 -4.03 6.63
N ALA A 51 -6.57 -3.84 5.61
CA ALA A 51 -7.31 -4.96 5.04
C ALA A 51 -6.37 -5.96 4.39
N LEU A 52 -5.39 -5.48 3.64
CA LEU A 52 -4.43 -6.36 2.98
C LEU A 52 -3.59 -7.14 3.98
N GLU A 53 -3.24 -6.54 5.09
CA GLU A 53 -2.47 -7.22 6.13
C GLU A 53 -3.25 -8.39 6.73
N GLN A 54 -4.57 -8.33 6.68
CA GLN A 54 -5.43 -9.40 7.16
C GLN A 54 -5.92 -10.29 6.03
N ASN A 55 -5.35 -10.16 4.84
CA ASN A 55 -5.71 -10.94 3.66
C ASN A 55 -7.16 -10.75 3.25
N LEU A 56 -7.72 -9.60 3.54
CA LEU A 56 -9.07 -9.27 3.10
C LEU A 56 -9.03 -8.76 1.67
N LYS A 57 -10.06 -9.07 0.91
CA LYS A 57 -10.15 -8.63 -0.47
C LYS A 57 -11.10 -7.45 -0.59
N PRO A 58 -10.91 -6.59 -1.61
CA PRO A 58 -11.83 -5.49 -1.82
C PRO A 58 -13.26 -6.01 -2.03
N TRP A 59 -14.22 -5.25 -1.52
CA TRP A 59 -15.63 -5.62 -1.64
C TRP A 59 -16.05 -5.80 -3.09
N PHE A 60 -15.53 -4.95 -3.97
CA PHE A 60 -15.89 -4.97 -5.39
C PHE A 60 -14.83 -5.63 -6.26
N GLU A 61 -14.11 -6.55 -5.72
CA GLU A 61 -13.13 -7.26 -6.51
C GLU A 61 -13.82 -8.05 -7.61
N SER A 62 -13.32 -7.92 -8.82
CA SER A 62 -13.85 -8.68 -9.96
C SER A 62 -13.05 -9.93 -10.21
#